data_a313fd81905b4b70042a17312659267e
#
_entry.id   a313fd81905b4b70042a17312659267e
#
_cell.length_a   1.000
_cell.length_b   1.000
_cell.length_c   1.000
_cell.angle_alpha   90.00
_cell.angle_beta   90.00
_cell.angle_gamma   90.00
#
_symmetry.space_group_name_H-M   'P 1'
#
loop_
_entity.id
_entity.type
_entity.pdbx_description
1 polymer ?
#
loop_
_entity_poly.entity_id
_entity_poly.type
_entity_poly.pdbx_seq_one_letter_code
_entity_poly.pdbx_strand_id
1 'polypeptide(L)'
;MRSRKIPLVVAAAASASMLLASCGGGGEDDGATTGTLDFYTNKAAWEPDFDELNAASESRADITLNTTGYSDAEQYDAFVRQSFRTDKSPGLFTWQTGPSLAELVEEDLIAETTDIWTKAVDSGWVSTDLRETYTYDGKQYCVPMNIAYWVMYYNKNIFAEQGIEEPTTWAELNSIAERLTGAGITPYYQTSTLFTFQWFQQMVAGTDPELYEGLSTGEVKYTDPRIVDIMETWLDQEEAGWFSDAGSTTDPAVGLKQGDYAMINFGSFFNGSLDGAGMVSGEDYDMFVIPATNPDLEQTPVAVESGPLCVAENSSQKTLGLTYSEWWMSPEAQTAWSEARGDVAFNPKATVADPMLEELGTTVASDDYQLYDRYYEATPTPILTVALEQFGAFIANPGDPMPFLETIQAEADDYWAEQE
;
A
#
# COMPACT_ATOMS: atom_id res chain seq x y z
N MET A 1 56.34 11.53 -67.77
CA MET A 1 57.74 11.95 -67.49
C MET A 1 57.85 12.32 -66.00
N ARG A 2 58.94 11.82 -65.45
CA ARG A 2 59.49 12.07 -64.09
C ARG A 2 58.85 11.34 -62.90
N SER A 3 59.50 10.21 -62.66
CA SER A 3 59.70 9.48 -61.45
C SER A 3 60.20 10.35 -60.28
N ARG A 4 59.77 10.03 -59.07
CA ARG A 4 60.61 10.20 -57.88
C ARG A 4 60.24 9.19 -56.77
N LYS A 5 61.25 8.57 -56.37
CA LYS A 5 61.62 7.49 -55.53
C LYS A 5 61.19 7.66 -54.08
N ILE A 6 60.84 6.53 -53.48
CA ILE A 6 60.67 6.21 -52.09
C ILE A 6 61.99 6.38 -51.29
N PRO A 7 61.86 6.70 -49.95
CA PRO A 7 62.66 5.84 -49.08
C PRO A 7 61.80 5.17 -48.00
N LEU A 8 62.11 3.95 -47.80
CA LEU A 8 61.79 3.00 -46.78
C LEU A 8 62.29 3.56 -45.44
N VAL A 9 61.44 3.64 -44.42
CA VAL A 9 61.81 3.82 -42.98
C VAL A 9 61.25 2.63 -42.25
N VAL A 10 62.10 1.80 -41.76
CA VAL A 10 61.85 0.73 -40.79
C VAL A 10 61.62 1.41 -39.42
N ALA A 11 60.49 1.18 -38.78
CA ALA A 11 60.30 1.49 -37.39
C ALA A 11 59.66 0.30 -36.67
N ALA A 12 60.27 0.00 -35.56
CA ALA A 12 60.17 -1.17 -34.72
C ALA A 12 58.76 -1.44 -34.21
N ALA A 13 58.44 -2.71 -34.14
CA ALA A 13 57.30 -3.28 -33.44
C ALA A 13 57.41 -3.03 -31.94
N ALA A 14 56.53 -2.22 -31.37
CA ALA A 14 56.21 -2.21 -29.96
C ALA A 14 54.89 -2.95 -29.77
N SER A 15 54.97 -4.15 -29.24
CA SER A 15 53.82 -4.98 -28.87
C SER A 15 53.14 -4.37 -27.67
N ALA A 16 52.08 -3.59 -27.90
CA ALA A 16 51.14 -3.20 -26.85
C ALA A 16 50.10 -4.33 -26.70
N SER A 17 50.25 -5.13 -25.67
CA SER A 17 49.24 -6.07 -25.22
C SER A 17 48.03 -5.28 -24.77
N MET A 18 47.03 -5.10 -25.59
CA MET A 18 45.68 -4.70 -25.19
C MET A 18 45.08 -5.86 -24.41
N LEU A 19 44.99 -5.73 -23.11
CA LEU A 19 44.07 -6.46 -22.30
C LEU A 19 42.65 -6.08 -22.77
N LEU A 20 42.05 -6.94 -23.55
CA LEU A 20 40.61 -6.95 -23.75
C LEU A 20 39.98 -7.31 -22.42
N ALA A 21 39.58 -6.30 -21.66
CA ALA A 21 38.63 -6.49 -20.60
C ALA A 21 37.34 -6.97 -21.28
N SER A 22 37.09 -8.27 -21.19
CA SER A 22 35.82 -8.89 -21.52
C SER A 22 34.80 -8.32 -20.55
N CYS A 23 33.97 -7.37 -21.00
CA CYS A 23 32.70 -7.10 -20.38
C CYS A 23 31.79 -8.30 -20.69
N GLY A 24 31.94 -9.37 -19.93
CA GLY A 24 30.93 -10.39 -19.74
C GLY A 24 29.97 -9.89 -18.69
N GLY A 25 28.88 -9.24 -19.11
CA GLY A 25 27.79 -8.87 -18.25
C GLY A 25 26.93 -10.09 -17.98
N GLY A 26 27.18 -10.77 -16.88
CA GLY A 26 26.20 -11.54 -16.15
C GLY A 26 26.05 -10.78 -14.83
N GLY A 27 24.84 -10.53 -14.37
CA GLY A 27 24.57 -9.84 -13.14
C GLY A 27 25.01 -10.64 -11.91
N GLU A 28 26.34 -10.77 -11.72
CA GLU A 28 26.86 -11.24 -10.43
C GLU A 28 26.74 -10.08 -9.45
N ASP A 29 26.16 -10.36 -8.28
CA ASP A 29 26.10 -9.44 -7.15
C ASP A 29 27.53 -8.97 -6.81
N ASP A 30 27.76 -7.67 -6.76
CA ASP A 30 29.07 -7.09 -6.49
C ASP A 30 29.50 -7.22 -5.02
N GLY A 31 28.56 -7.65 -4.14
CA GLY A 31 28.78 -7.84 -2.72
C GLY A 31 29.01 -6.53 -1.95
N ALA A 32 28.72 -5.38 -2.54
CA ALA A 32 28.81 -4.08 -1.89
C ALA A 32 27.73 -3.95 -0.81
N THR A 33 28.11 -3.38 0.32
CA THR A 33 27.19 -3.08 1.44
C THR A 33 27.02 -1.59 1.67
N THR A 34 27.68 -0.75 0.88
CA THR A 34 27.62 0.72 0.94
C THR A 34 27.64 1.31 -0.47
N GLY A 35 27.07 2.49 -0.65
CA GLY A 35 27.11 3.20 -1.91
C GLY A 35 25.74 3.65 -2.41
N THR A 36 25.60 3.84 -3.71
CA THR A 36 24.34 4.25 -4.34
C THR A 36 23.55 3.02 -4.78
N LEU A 37 22.31 2.93 -4.32
CA LEU A 37 21.38 1.84 -4.57
C LEU A 37 20.29 2.30 -5.54
N ASP A 38 20.16 1.66 -6.67
CA ASP A 38 19.07 1.93 -7.61
C ASP A 38 17.75 1.43 -7.04
N PHE A 39 16.81 2.35 -6.90
CA PHE A 39 15.48 2.13 -6.33
C PHE A 39 14.40 2.53 -7.34
N TYR A 40 13.53 1.59 -7.68
CA TYR A 40 12.41 1.82 -8.59
C TYR A 40 11.07 1.70 -7.86
N THR A 41 10.18 2.67 -8.13
CA THR A 41 8.92 2.76 -7.39
C THR A 41 7.77 3.23 -8.28
N ASN A 42 6.57 2.72 -8.04
CA ASN A 42 5.32 3.24 -8.60
C ASN A 42 4.76 4.45 -7.84
N LYS A 43 5.52 4.98 -6.89
CA LYS A 43 5.15 6.12 -6.04
C LYS A 43 5.98 7.35 -6.40
N ALA A 44 5.93 7.75 -7.69
CA ALA A 44 6.69 8.90 -8.19
C ALA A 44 6.44 10.20 -7.38
N ALA A 45 5.23 10.38 -6.84
CA ALA A 45 4.90 11.53 -6.00
C ALA A 45 5.66 11.57 -4.67
N TRP A 46 6.29 10.47 -4.26
CA TRP A 46 7.05 10.35 -3.00
C TRP A 46 8.57 10.52 -3.20
N GLU A 47 9.03 10.80 -4.43
CA GLU A 47 10.46 11.04 -4.68
C GLU A 47 11.08 12.10 -3.75
N PRO A 48 10.42 13.24 -3.45
CA PRO A 48 10.97 14.21 -2.51
C PRO A 48 11.17 13.65 -1.10
N ASP A 49 10.28 12.78 -0.63
CA ASP A 49 10.35 12.17 0.69
C ASP A 49 11.52 11.17 0.76
N PHE A 50 11.77 10.41 -0.31
CA PHE A 50 12.94 9.52 -0.44
C PHE A 50 14.25 10.32 -0.51
N ASP A 51 14.26 11.49 -1.15
CA ASP A 51 15.41 12.38 -1.20
C ASP A 51 15.75 12.94 0.18
N GLU A 52 14.75 13.29 0.99
CA GLU A 52 14.93 13.72 2.38
C GLU A 52 15.46 12.57 3.26
N LEU A 53 14.92 11.37 3.09
CA LEU A 53 15.36 10.16 3.78
C LEU A 53 16.83 9.81 3.49
N ASN A 54 17.36 10.16 2.31
CA ASN A 54 18.74 9.89 1.92
C ASN A 54 19.77 10.47 2.91
N ALA A 55 19.46 11.58 3.58
CA ALA A 55 20.35 12.14 4.60
C ALA A 55 20.51 11.21 5.81
N ALA A 56 19.44 10.51 6.19
CA ALA A 56 19.47 9.53 7.28
C ALA A 56 20.16 8.24 6.85
N SER A 57 19.85 7.70 5.67
CA SER A 57 20.42 6.44 5.16
C SER A 57 21.92 6.57 4.87
N GLU A 58 22.39 7.69 4.30
CA GLU A 58 23.80 7.98 4.11
C GLU A 58 24.55 8.04 5.46
N SER A 59 23.97 8.75 6.44
CA SER A 59 24.60 8.92 7.76
C SER A 59 24.69 7.63 8.58
N ARG A 60 23.78 6.69 8.40
CA ARG A 60 23.60 5.50 9.26
C ARG A 60 23.97 4.18 8.60
N ALA A 61 23.78 4.08 7.30
CA ALA A 61 24.04 2.87 6.52
C ALA A 61 25.09 3.06 5.42
N ASP A 62 25.58 4.27 5.20
CA ASP A 62 26.45 4.61 4.05
C ASP A 62 25.78 4.26 2.69
N ILE A 63 24.46 4.34 2.60
CA ILE A 63 23.67 4.02 1.41
C ILE A 63 22.82 5.22 1.03
N THR A 64 22.82 5.56 -0.26
CA THR A 64 21.96 6.61 -0.84
C THR A 64 21.09 6.00 -1.94
N LEU A 65 19.79 6.23 -1.91
CA LEU A 65 18.88 5.79 -2.97
C LEU A 65 19.03 6.67 -4.21
N ASN A 66 19.12 6.03 -5.37
CA ASN A 66 18.95 6.64 -6.69
C ASN A 66 17.53 6.29 -7.16
N THR A 67 16.55 7.12 -6.78
CA THR A 67 15.14 6.84 -6.98
C THR A 67 14.72 7.09 -8.42
N THR A 68 13.94 6.16 -8.99
CA THR A 68 13.24 6.32 -10.26
C THR A 68 11.75 6.02 -10.05
N GLY A 69 10.94 7.06 -10.09
CA GLY A 69 9.50 6.98 -9.91
C GLY A 69 8.73 6.81 -11.21
N TYR A 70 7.77 5.92 -11.21
CA TYR A 70 6.80 5.71 -12.27
C TYR A 70 5.44 6.27 -11.85
N SER A 71 4.84 7.11 -12.67
CA SER A 71 3.51 7.67 -12.41
C SER A 71 2.37 6.81 -13.00
N ASP A 72 2.70 5.82 -13.81
CA ASP A 72 1.76 4.91 -14.45
C ASP A 72 2.01 3.50 -13.88
N ALA A 73 1.03 3.00 -13.13
CA ALA A 73 1.12 1.72 -12.43
C ALA A 73 1.20 0.54 -13.41
N GLU A 74 0.45 0.57 -14.52
CA GLU A 74 0.46 -0.53 -15.51
C GLU A 74 1.83 -0.62 -16.21
N GLN A 75 2.42 0.54 -16.54
CA GLN A 75 3.77 0.57 -17.12
C GLN A 75 4.82 0.06 -16.13
N TYR A 76 4.66 0.39 -14.85
CA TYR A 76 5.55 -0.10 -13.81
C TYR A 76 5.46 -1.61 -13.64
N ASP A 77 4.26 -2.16 -13.54
CA ASP A 77 4.01 -3.59 -13.41
C ASP A 77 4.58 -4.36 -14.62
N ALA A 78 4.32 -3.88 -15.82
CA ALA A 78 4.88 -4.46 -17.04
C ALA A 78 6.43 -4.42 -17.06
N PHE A 79 7.01 -3.32 -16.57
CA PHE A 79 8.46 -3.17 -16.44
C PHE A 79 9.04 -4.22 -15.48
N VAL A 80 8.48 -4.37 -14.27
CA VAL A 80 8.93 -5.34 -13.26
C VAL A 80 8.87 -6.76 -13.83
N ARG A 81 7.71 -7.18 -14.34
CA ARG A 81 7.49 -8.54 -14.90
C ARG A 81 8.40 -8.88 -16.07
N GLN A 82 8.79 -7.89 -16.89
CA GLN A 82 9.63 -8.12 -18.07
C GLN A 82 11.13 -7.96 -17.80
N SER A 83 11.51 -6.95 -17.01
CA SER A 83 12.91 -6.55 -16.84
C SER A 83 13.64 -7.41 -15.81
N PHE A 84 12.94 -7.90 -14.79
CA PHE A 84 13.54 -8.64 -13.68
C PHE A 84 14.01 -10.05 -14.05
N ARG A 85 13.60 -10.53 -15.22
CA ARG A 85 14.14 -11.76 -15.85
C ARG A 85 15.51 -11.52 -16.51
N THR A 86 16.04 -10.31 -16.42
CA THR A 86 17.32 -9.90 -17.01
C THR A 86 18.23 -9.31 -15.94
N ASP A 87 19.48 -9.06 -16.29
CA ASP A 87 20.50 -8.39 -15.46
C ASP A 87 20.31 -6.87 -15.32
N LYS A 88 19.13 -6.35 -15.64
CA LYS A 88 18.80 -4.90 -15.57
C LYS A 88 17.84 -4.55 -14.44
N SER A 89 17.64 -5.47 -13.50
CA SER A 89 16.81 -5.22 -12.32
C SER A 89 17.50 -4.23 -11.38
N PRO A 90 16.75 -3.31 -10.76
CA PRO A 90 17.29 -2.43 -9.71
C PRO A 90 17.67 -3.25 -8.47
N GLY A 91 18.42 -2.66 -7.54
CA GLY A 91 18.70 -3.32 -6.27
C GLY A 91 17.49 -3.35 -5.36
N LEU A 92 16.63 -2.35 -5.47
CA LEU A 92 15.47 -2.17 -4.61
C LEU A 92 14.26 -1.72 -5.44
N PHE A 93 13.05 -2.19 -5.08
CA PHE A 93 11.84 -1.80 -5.78
C PHE A 93 10.60 -1.95 -4.90
N THR A 94 9.52 -1.21 -5.21
CA THR A 94 8.21 -1.37 -4.57
C THR A 94 7.35 -2.37 -5.33
N TRP A 95 6.50 -3.10 -4.61
CA TRP A 95 5.56 -4.04 -5.20
C TRP A 95 4.25 -4.07 -4.43
N GLN A 96 3.45 -5.11 -4.64
CA GLN A 96 2.20 -5.40 -3.95
C GLN A 96 2.37 -6.70 -3.14
N THR A 97 1.66 -6.85 -2.04
CA THR A 97 1.56 -8.10 -1.26
C THR A 97 0.56 -9.07 -1.89
N GLY A 98 0.28 -10.17 -1.21
CA GLY A 98 -0.71 -11.15 -1.64
C GLY A 98 -0.35 -11.88 -2.94
N PRO A 99 -1.33 -12.17 -3.81
CA PRO A 99 -1.11 -12.96 -5.04
C PRO A 99 -0.04 -12.37 -5.97
N SER A 100 0.07 -11.04 -6.05
CA SER A 100 1.10 -10.38 -6.87
C SER A 100 2.52 -10.62 -6.35
N LEU A 101 2.71 -10.72 -5.04
CA LEU A 101 4.00 -11.11 -4.45
C LEU A 101 4.30 -12.57 -4.74
N ALA A 102 3.32 -13.44 -4.52
CA ALA A 102 3.44 -14.87 -4.76
C ALA A 102 3.94 -15.18 -6.19
N GLU A 103 3.37 -14.53 -7.18
CA GLU A 103 3.76 -14.67 -8.60
C GLU A 103 5.24 -14.37 -8.85
N LEU A 104 5.78 -13.29 -8.27
CA LEU A 104 7.20 -12.96 -8.44
C LEU A 104 8.11 -13.91 -7.64
N VAL A 105 7.65 -14.45 -6.52
CA VAL A 105 8.39 -15.45 -5.73
C VAL A 105 8.46 -16.78 -6.49
N GLU A 106 7.36 -17.25 -7.08
CA GLU A 106 7.30 -18.48 -7.89
C GLU A 106 8.22 -18.43 -9.11
N GLU A 107 8.49 -17.23 -9.64
CA GLU A 107 9.39 -17.01 -10.74
C GLU A 107 10.86 -16.78 -10.32
N ASP A 108 11.20 -16.90 -9.02
CA ASP A 108 12.54 -16.64 -8.46
C ASP A 108 13.06 -15.21 -8.78
N LEU A 109 12.18 -14.21 -8.78
CA LEU A 109 12.53 -12.82 -9.12
C LEU A 109 12.84 -11.93 -7.90
N ILE A 110 12.52 -12.40 -6.70
CA ILE A 110 12.66 -11.64 -5.44
C ILE A 110 13.59 -12.37 -4.48
N ALA A 111 14.50 -11.64 -3.87
CA ALA A 111 15.40 -12.16 -2.85
C ALA A 111 14.68 -12.47 -1.54
N GLU A 112 15.07 -13.59 -0.91
CA GLU A 112 14.59 -13.97 0.42
C GLU A 112 15.08 -12.98 1.49
N THR A 113 14.20 -12.61 2.42
CA THR A 113 14.46 -11.67 3.54
C THR A 113 14.24 -12.29 4.92
N THR A 114 14.14 -13.61 5.03
CA THR A 114 13.84 -14.35 6.27
C THR A 114 14.75 -13.97 7.45
N ASP A 115 16.06 -13.79 7.20
CA ASP A 115 17.01 -13.41 8.26
C ASP A 115 16.76 -11.98 8.76
N ILE A 116 16.37 -11.06 7.87
CA ILE A 116 16.01 -9.68 8.22
C ILE A 116 14.77 -9.67 9.11
N TRP A 117 13.73 -10.41 8.72
CA TRP A 117 12.51 -10.55 9.50
C TRP A 117 12.75 -11.19 10.86
N THR A 118 13.55 -12.25 10.93
CA THR A 118 13.91 -12.90 12.19
C THR A 118 14.56 -11.92 13.14
N LYS A 119 15.53 -11.15 12.65
CA LYS A 119 16.22 -10.11 13.45
C LYS A 119 15.23 -9.02 13.91
N ALA A 120 14.33 -8.56 13.04
CA ALA A 120 13.37 -7.52 13.34
C ALA A 120 12.36 -7.96 14.41
N VAL A 121 11.80 -9.17 14.30
CA VAL A 121 10.89 -9.75 15.30
C VAL A 121 11.60 -9.95 16.64
N ASP A 122 12.78 -10.58 16.65
CA ASP A 122 13.59 -10.80 17.86
C ASP A 122 13.97 -9.48 18.57
N SER A 123 14.13 -8.42 17.78
CA SER A 123 14.40 -7.08 18.28
C SER A 123 13.13 -6.33 18.72
N GLY A 124 11.94 -6.87 18.48
CA GLY A 124 10.67 -6.21 18.72
C GLY A 124 10.50 -4.94 17.88
N TRP A 125 10.96 -4.97 16.62
CA TRP A 125 10.84 -3.90 15.63
C TRP A 125 9.58 -4.03 14.78
N VAL A 126 8.96 -5.20 14.79
CA VAL A 126 7.77 -5.50 13.99
C VAL A 126 6.95 -6.59 14.70
N SER A 127 5.64 -6.61 14.49
CA SER A 127 4.75 -7.66 14.98
C SER A 127 4.92 -8.96 14.18
N THR A 128 4.54 -10.08 14.79
CA THR A 128 4.48 -11.37 14.11
C THR A 128 3.40 -11.39 13.03
N ASP A 129 2.30 -10.69 13.26
CA ASP A 129 1.16 -10.68 12.33
C ASP A 129 1.53 -10.00 11.01
N LEU A 130 2.22 -8.86 11.06
CA LEU A 130 2.73 -8.21 9.84
C LEU A 130 3.71 -9.11 9.07
N ARG A 131 4.44 -10.00 9.76
CA ARG A 131 5.33 -10.97 9.11
C ARG A 131 4.57 -11.94 8.21
N GLU A 132 3.37 -12.34 8.58
CA GLU A 132 2.56 -13.32 7.81
C GLU A 132 2.22 -12.77 6.42
N THR A 133 1.90 -11.49 6.30
CA THR A 133 1.65 -10.80 5.00
C THR A 133 2.83 -10.92 4.01
N TYR A 134 4.04 -11.12 4.52
CA TYR A 134 5.27 -11.26 3.73
C TYR A 134 5.79 -12.70 3.65
N THR A 135 5.00 -13.67 4.13
CA THR A 135 5.39 -15.08 4.18
C THR A 135 4.79 -15.84 3.00
N TYR A 136 5.66 -16.47 2.21
CA TYR A 136 5.30 -17.39 1.15
C TYR A 136 6.07 -18.70 1.31
N ASP A 137 5.39 -19.83 1.34
CA ASP A 137 5.96 -21.19 1.56
C ASP A 137 6.94 -21.23 2.76
N GLY A 138 6.56 -20.57 3.86
CA GLY A 138 7.32 -20.55 5.11
C GLY A 138 8.56 -19.65 5.12
N LYS A 139 8.82 -18.90 4.04
CA LYS A 139 9.91 -17.94 3.91
C LYS A 139 9.36 -16.52 3.76
N GLN A 140 10.15 -15.55 4.13
CA GLN A 140 9.79 -14.15 3.98
C GLN A 140 10.46 -13.54 2.76
N TYR A 141 9.68 -12.72 2.05
CA TYR A 141 10.13 -11.96 0.89
C TYR A 141 9.73 -10.49 1.06
N CYS A 142 10.60 -9.58 0.64
CA CYS A 142 10.44 -8.14 0.86
C CYS A 142 10.40 -7.74 2.35
N VAL A 143 10.24 -6.46 2.62
CA VAL A 143 9.95 -5.86 3.92
C VAL A 143 8.87 -4.80 3.74
N PRO A 144 8.14 -4.37 4.78
CA PRO A 144 7.19 -3.28 4.64
C PRO A 144 7.92 -2.00 4.21
N MET A 145 7.47 -1.33 3.16
CA MET A 145 7.92 0.02 2.85
C MET A 145 7.18 1.02 3.73
N ASN A 146 5.87 0.87 3.78
CA ASN A 146 4.98 1.63 4.65
C ASN A 146 3.83 0.73 5.10
N ILE A 147 3.13 1.17 6.14
CA ILE A 147 1.81 0.67 6.49
C ILE A 147 0.86 1.86 6.56
N ALA A 148 -0.42 1.59 6.33
CA ALA A 148 -1.47 2.54 6.59
C ALA A 148 -2.68 1.80 7.16
N TYR A 149 -3.23 2.30 8.24
CA TYR A 149 -4.47 1.80 8.82
C TYR A 149 -5.65 2.52 8.20
N TRP A 150 -6.67 1.80 7.77
CA TRP A 150 -7.90 2.39 7.23
C TRP A 150 -8.83 2.76 8.36
N VAL A 151 -9.09 4.07 8.48
CA VAL A 151 -9.80 4.71 9.58
C VAL A 151 -10.82 5.71 9.06
N MET A 152 -11.71 6.17 9.93
CA MET A 152 -12.62 7.25 9.61
C MET A 152 -12.04 8.59 10.05
N TYR A 153 -11.65 9.41 9.09
CA TYR A 153 -11.36 10.83 9.34
C TYR A 153 -12.65 11.63 9.45
N TYR A 154 -12.65 12.66 10.27
CA TYR A 154 -13.79 13.55 10.39
C TYR A 154 -13.40 15.02 10.55
N ASN A 155 -14.29 15.91 10.10
CA ASN A 155 -14.15 17.35 10.29
C ASN A 155 -14.60 17.72 11.69
N LYS A 156 -13.65 18.12 12.57
CA LYS A 156 -13.90 18.47 13.97
C LYS A 156 -14.85 19.65 14.14
N ASN A 157 -14.83 20.63 13.21
CA ASN A 157 -15.72 21.77 13.29
C ASN A 157 -17.18 21.33 13.08
N ILE A 158 -17.45 20.44 12.12
CA ILE A 158 -18.79 19.90 11.90
C ILE A 158 -19.25 19.10 13.13
N PHE A 159 -18.39 18.23 13.67
CA PHE A 159 -18.73 17.45 14.88
C PHE A 159 -19.03 18.36 16.07
N ALA A 160 -18.20 19.38 16.32
CA ALA A 160 -18.40 20.35 17.40
C ALA A 160 -19.70 21.16 17.21
N GLU A 161 -19.99 21.67 16.02
CA GLU A 161 -21.22 22.42 15.72
C GLU A 161 -22.47 21.57 15.89
N GLN A 162 -22.39 20.29 15.53
CA GLN A 162 -23.46 19.33 15.71
C GLN A 162 -23.50 18.70 17.11
N GLY A 163 -22.48 18.94 17.98
CA GLY A 163 -22.36 18.31 19.30
C GLY A 163 -22.30 16.78 19.19
N ILE A 164 -21.48 16.28 18.25
CA ILE A 164 -21.21 14.87 17.99
C ILE A 164 -19.89 14.51 18.67
N GLU A 165 -19.84 13.37 19.32
CA GLU A 165 -18.62 12.72 19.81
C GLU A 165 -18.27 11.53 18.91
N GLU A 166 -17.04 11.04 18.98
CA GLU A 166 -16.60 9.86 18.21
C GLU A 166 -17.45 8.64 18.58
N PRO A 167 -17.91 7.87 17.57
CA PRO A 167 -18.72 6.69 17.83
C PRO A 167 -17.83 5.53 18.29
N THR A 168 -18.32 4.76 19.25
CA THR A 168 -17.71 3.54 19.74
C THR A 168 -18.41 2.28 19.23
N THR A 169 -19.57 2.44 18.60
CA THR A 169 -20.37 1.35 18.03
C THR A 169 -20.88 1.72 16.64
N TRP A 170 -21.13 0.69 15.81
CA TRP A 170 -21.76 0.88 14.49
C TRP A 170 -23.13 1.56 14.56
N ALA A 171 -23.90 1.24 15.60
CA ALA A 171 -25.21 1.88 15.81
C ALA A 171 -25.08 3.40 16.09
N GLU A 172 -24.06 3.81 16.84
CA GLU A 172 -23.76 5.23 17.06
C GLU A 172 -23.31 5.90 15.77
N LEU A 173 -22.43 5.24 14.97
CA LEU A 173 -22.00 5.75 13.66
C LEU A 173 -23.18 5.97 12.72
N ASN A 174 -24.11 5.01 12.64
CA ASN A 174 -25.35 5.17 11.87
C ASN A 174 -26.22 6.33 12.38
N SER A 175 -26.36 6.47 13.69
CA SER A 175 -27.12 7.59 14.30
C SER A 175 -26.49 8.95 13.99
N ILE A 176 -25.16 9.01 13.91
CA ILE A 176 -24.42 10.22 13.47
C ILE A 176 -24.75 10.52 12.00
N ALA A 177 -24.76 9.53 11.12
CA ALA A 177 -25.08 9.71 9.71
C ALA A 177 -26.53 10.22 9.51
N GLU A 178 -27.51 9.63 10.23
CA GLU A 178 -28.91 10.08 10.22
C GLU A 178 -29.03 11.53 10.69
N ARG A 179 -28.33 11.89 11.76
CA ARG A 179 -28.35 13.25 12.33
C ARG A 179 -27.74 14.27 11.37
N LEU A 180 -26.61 13.97 10.74
CA LEU A 180 -25.95 14.83 9.77
C LEU A 180 -26.85 15.04 8.54
N THR A 181 -27.40 13.96 7.99
CA THR A 181 -28.35 14.02 6.86
C THR A 181 -29.58 14.87 7.22
N GLY A 182 -30.14 14.69 8.41
CA GLY A 182 -31.25 15.51 8.92
C GLY A 182 -30.90 17.00 9.09
N ALA A 183 -29.62 17.33 9.26
CA ALA A 183 -29.12 18.70 9.29
C ALA A 183 -28.74 19.25 7.90
N GLY A 184 -28.86 18.44 6.84
CA GLY A 184 -28.49 18.80 5.46
C GLY A 184 -26.98 18.72 5.21
N ILE A 185 -26.25 17.96 6.02
CA ILE A 185 -24.81 17.70 5.90
C ILE A 185 -24.62 16.28 5.37
N THR A 186 -23.84 16.11 4.33
CA THR A 186 -23.48 14.79 3.81
C THR A 186 -22.59 14.05 4.81
N PRO A 187 -22.96 12.85 5.28
CA PRO A 187 -22.14 12.11 6.26
C PRO A 187 -20.78 11.67 5.70
N TYR A 188 -20.77 10.96 4.58
CA TYR A 188 -19.59 10.24 4.10
C TYR A 188 -19.14 10.66 2.72
N TYR A 189 -17.82 10.68 2.53
CA TYR A 189 -17.23 10.73 1.19
C TYR A 189 -17.29 9.36 0.52
N GLN A 190 -17.68 9.36 -0.75
CA GLN A 190 -17.58 8.22 -1.64
C GLN A 190 -17.63 8.72 -3.09
N THR A 191 -16.85 8.10 -3.99
CA THR A 191 -16.95 8.33 -5.44
C THR A 191 -16.86 7.00 -6.20
N SER A 192 -17.35 7.01 -7.44
CA SER A 192 -17.37 5.82 -8.31
C SER A 192 -15.99 5.47 -8.91
N THR A 193 -14.94 6.21 -8.60
CA THR A 193 -13.62 6.05 -9.24
C THR A 193 -12.47 5.93 -8.27
N LEU A 194 -12.63 6.33 -7.00
CA LEU A 194 -11.55 6.29 -6.03
C LEU A 194 -11.91 5.36 -4.87
N PHE A 195 -11.13 4.32 -4.67
CA PHE A 195 -11.29 3.33 -3.59
C PHE A 195 -12.72 2.79 -3.46
N THR A 196 -13.31 2.38 -4.57
CA THR A 196 -14.72 1.93 -4.65
C THR A 196 -15.04 0.74 -3.75
N PHE A 197 -14.02 0.01 -3.30
CA PHE A 197 -14.14 -1.15 -2.41
C PHE A 197 -14.21 -0.80 -0.91
N GLN A 198 -13.86 0.43 -0.52
CA GLN A 198 -13.59 0.79 0.89
C GLN A 198 -14.77 0.51 1.84
N TRP A 199 -15.99 0.78 1.41
CA TRP A 199 -17.17 0.56 2.23
C TRP A 199 -17.55 -0.91 2.28
N PHE A 200 -17.43 -1.62 1.14
CA PHE A 200 -17.61 -3.07 1.06
C PHE A 200 -16.68 -3.81 2.02
N GLN A 201 -15.36 -3.56 1.93
CA GLN A 201 -14.39 -4.24 2.81
C GLN A 201 -14.69 -3.99 4.28
N GLN A 202 -15.00 -2.73 4.66
CA GLN A 202 -15.28 -2.38 6.04
C GLN A 202 -16.51 -3.10 6.57
N MET A 203 -17.57 -3.18 5.79
CA MET A 203 -18.80 -3.84 6.20
C MET A 203 -18.65 -5.37 6.25
N VAL A 204 -17.98 -5.98 5.28
CA VAL A 204 -17.79 -7.44 5.27
C VAL A 204 -16.90 -7.87 6.43
N ALA A 205 -15.72 -7.28 6.59
CA ALA A 205 -14.81 -7.63 7.69
C ALA A 205 -15.42 -7.26 9.06
N GLY A 206 -16.12 -6.13 9.15
CA GLY A 206 -16.81 -5.71 10.37
C GLY A 206 -18.01 -6.59 10.74
N THR A 207 -18.56 -7.36 9.82
CA THR A 207 -19.62 -8.34 10.06
C THR A 207 -19.05 -9.68 10.49
N ASP A 208 -18.05 -10.16 9.75
CA ASP A 208 -17.43 -11.46 9.95
C ASP A 208 -16.05 -11.50 9.23
N PRO A 209 -14.92 -11.42 9.97
CA PRO A 209 -13.59 -11.51 9.36
C PRO A 209 -13.34 -12.79 8.57
N GLU A 210 -13.92 -13.94 8.99
CA GLU A 210 -13.78 -15.21 8.26
C GLU A 210 -14.53 -15.15 6.91
N LEU A 211 -15.64 -14.41 6.84
CA LEU A 211 -16.36 -14.15 5.59
C LEU A 211 -15.49 -13.36 4.61
N TYR A 212 -14.78 -12.36 5.12
CA TYR A 212 -13.87 -11.55 4.32
C TYR A 212 -12.69 -12.37 3.78
N GLU A 213 -12.03 -13.15 4.65
CA GLU A 213 -10.94 -14.04 4.28
C GLU A 213 -11.40 -15.10 3.26
N GLY A 214 -12.58 -15.64 3.44
CA GLY A 214 -13.16 -16.62 2.52
C GLY A 214 -13.41 -16.09 1.09
N LEU A 215 -13.64 -14.79 0.92
CA LEU A 215 -13.69 -14.16 -0.41
C LEU A 215 -12.32 -14.18 -1.10
N SER A 216 -11.25 -13.94 -0.34
CA SER A 216 -9.88 -13.88 -0.87
C SER A 216 -9.30 -15.26 -1.21
N THR A 217 -9.84 -16.33 -0.61
CA THR A 217 -9.44 -17.73 -0.84
C THR A 217 -10.37 -18.49 -1.78
N GLY A 218 -11.51 -17.92 -2.16
CA GLY A 218 -12.53 -18.56 -2.98
C GLY A 218 -13.43 -19.53 -2.20
N GLU A 219 -13.28 -19.64 -0.89
CA GLU A 219 -14.15 -20.46 -0.04
C GLU A 219 -15.55 -19.85 0.13
N VAL A 220 -15.65 -18.54 0.05
CA VAL A 220 -16.90 -17.78 0.09
C VAL A 220 -17.18 -17.17 -1.28
N LYS A 221 -18.44 -17.22 -1.70
CA LYS A 221 -18.90 -16.63 -2.94
C LYS A 221 -19.34 -15.19 -2.73
N TYR A 222 -19.12 -14.32 -3.72
CA TYR A 222 -19.70 -12.97 -3.73
C TYR A 222 -21.22 -12.98 -3.70
N THR A 223 -21.85 -14.07 -4.16
CA THR A 223 -23.30 -14.28 -4.10
C THR A 223 -23.77 -15.00 -2.84
N ASP A 224 -22.91 -15.18 -1.81
CA ASP A 224 -23.32 -15.68 -0.48
C ASP A 224 -24.41 -14.76 0.09
N PRO A 225 -25.50 -15.30 0.66
CA PRO A 225 -26.58 -14.48 1.22
C PRO A 225 -26.11 -13.41 2.21
N ARG A 226 -25.05 -13.67 2.99
CA ARG A 226 -24.48 -12.69 3.94
C ARG A 226 -23.86 -11.50 3.22
N ILE A 227 -23.19 -11.74 2.09
CA ILE A 227 -22.64 -10.65 1.24
C ILE A 227 -23.77 -9.85 0.60
N VAL A 228 -24.82 -10.53 0.15
CA VAL A 228 -26.01 -9.85 -0.41
C VAL A 228 -26.65 -8.95 0.64
N ASP A 229 -26.89 -9.44 1.86
CA ASP A 229 -27.46 -8.67 2.97
C ASP A 229 -26.60 -7.43 3.32
N ILE A 230 -25.27 -7.55 3.25
CA ILE A 230 -24.35 -6.44 3.44
C ILE A 230 -24.49 -5.39 2.33
N MET A 231 -24.56 -5.82 1.09
CA MET A 231 -24.75 -4.91 -0.05
C MET A 231 -26.16 -4.27 -0.09
N GLU A 232 -27.18 -4.96 0.40
CA GLU A 232 -28.51 -4.37 0.61
C GLU A 232 -28.45 -3.28 1.70
N THR A 233 -27.70 -3.50 2.77
CA THR A 233 -27.46 -2.47 3.80
C THR A 233 -26.73 -1.25 3.21
N TRP A 234 -25.76 -1.45 2.35
CA TRP A 234 -25.10 -0.34 1.64
C TRP A 234 -26.08 0.40 0.72
N LEU A 235 -26.94 -0.33 -0.01
CA LEU A 235 -28.00 0.28 -0.83
C LEU A 235 -28.94 1.15 0.00
N ASP A 236 -29.40 0.67 1.17
CA ASP A 236 -30.23 1.44 2.08
C ASP A 236 -29.57 2.76 2.52
N GLN A 237 -28.25 2.76 2.77
CA GLN A 237 -27.46 3.93 3.10
C GLN A 237 -27.31 4.90 1.93
N GLU A 238 -27.14 4.38 0.70
CA GLU A 238 -27.15 5.18 -0.54
C GLU A 238 -28.51 5.87 -0.74
N GLU A 239 -29.60 5.13 -0.59
CA GLU A 239 -30.96 5.66 -0.71
C GLU A 239 -31.30 6.68 0.40
N ALA A 240 -30.70 6.54 1.59
CA ALA A 240 -30.79 7.49 2.67
C ALA A 240 -30.01 8.79 2.40
N GLY A 241 -29.17 8.83 1.36
CA GLY A 241 -28.38 10.00 0.97
C GLY A 241 -27.19 10.28 1.91
N TRP A 242 -26.57 9.22 2.41
CA TRP A 242 -25.43 9.36 3.31
C TRP A 242 -24.10 9.67 2.62
N PHE A 243 -24.01 9.43 1.31
CA PHE A 243 -22.77 9.57 0.57
C PHE A 243 -22.71 10.81 -0.31
N SER A 244 -21.49 11.25 -0.60
CA SER A 244 -21.23 12.35 -1.52
C SER A 244 -21.60 12.01 -2.97
N ASP A 245 -21.61 13.02 -3.86
CA ASP A 245 -21.85 12.80 -5.30
C ASP A 245 -20.82 11.82 -5.88
N ALA A 246 -21.32 10.71 -6.44
CA ALA A 246 -20.51 9.64 -7.03
C ALA A 246 -19.56 10.12 -8.14
N GLY A 247 -19.91 11.20 -8.83
CA GLY A 247 -19.15 11.82 -9.89
C GLY A 247 -18.30 13.00 -9.45
N SER A 248 -18.18 13.26 -8.13
CA SER A 248 -17.36 14.36 -7.63
C SER A 248 -15.90 14.24 -8.07
N THR A 249 -15.34 15.34 -8.54
CA THR A 249 -13.92 15.50 -8.90
C THR A 249 -13.19 16.42 -7.94
N THR A 250 -13.84 16.84 -6.87
CA THR A 250 -13.20 17.64 -5.81
C THR A 250 -12.15 16.76 -5.12
N ASP A 251 -10.96 17.34 -4.91
CA ASP A 251 -9.94 16.67 -4.12
C ASP A 251 -10.49 16.30 -2.73
N PRO A 252 -10.31 15.05 -2.24
CA PRO A 252 -10.89 14.60 -0.98
C PRO A 252 -10.52 15.48 0.22
N ALA A 253 -9.26 15.89 0.35
CA ALA A 253 -8.85 16.74 1.48
C ALA A 253 -9.47 18.14 1.42
N VAL A 254 -9.61 18.67 0.21
CA VAL A 254 -10.29 19.95 -0.02
C VAL A 254 -11.77 19.83 0.29
N GLY A 255 -12.44 18.74 -0.09
CA GLY A 255 -13.85 18.51 0.20
C GLY A 255 -14.13 18.40 1.69
N LEU A 256 -13.31 17.63 2.44
CA LEU A 256 -13.42 17.52 3.89
C LEU A 256 -13.25 18.90 4.57
N LYS A 257 -12.25 19.67 4.13
CA LYS A 257 -12.00 21.03 4.64
C LYS A 257 -13.16 21.98 4.39
N GLN A 258 -13.80 21.90 3.21
CA GLN A 258 -14.92 22.78 2.83
C GLN A 258 -16.23 22.35 3.51
N GLY A 259 -16.28 21.13 4.07
CA GLY A 259 -17.48 20.57 4.68
C GLY A 259 -18.46 20.02 3.63
N ASP A 260 -17.98 19.64 2.45
CA ASP A 260 -18.80 18.96 1.44
C ASP A 260 -19.35 17.63 1.98
N TYR A 261 -18.64 17.06 2.95
CA TYR A 261 -19.03 15.90 3.76
C TYR A 261 -18.32 15.96 5.12
N ALA A 262 -18.86 15.23 6.08
CA ALA A 262 -18.37 15.27 7.46
C ALA A 262 -17.23 14.26 7.73
N MET A 263 -17.25 13.11 7.05
CA MET A 263 -16.36 11.98 7.32
C MET A 263 -15.86 11.34 6.02
N ILE A 264 -14.68 10.70 6.08
CA ILE A 264 -14.08 9.96 4.98
C ILE A 264 -13.29 8.76 5.51
N ASN A 265 -13.58 7.57 4.97
CA ASN A 265 -12.84 6.34 5.27
C ASN A 265 -11.62 6.21 4.36
N PHE A 266 -10.45 6.56 4.86
CA PHE A 266 -9.19 6.48 4.10
C PHE A 266 -8.07 5.90 4.97
N GLY A 267 -6.98 5.49 4.30
CA GLY A 267 -5.76 5.09 4.99
C GLY A 267 -5.07 6.26 5.68
N SER A 268 -4.30 5.96 6.73
CA SER A 268 -3.59 6.97 7.55
C SER A 268 -2.62 7.86 6.77
N PHE A 269 -2.25 7.48 5.55
CA PHE A 269 -1.51 8.34 4.62
C PHE A 269 -2.25 9.63 4.23
N PHE A 270 -3.54 9.72 4.52
CA PHE A 270 -4.37 10.88 4.17
C PHE A 270 -4.02 12.13 4.98
N ASN A 271 -3.34 11.98 6.14
CA ASN A 271 -2.82 13.10 6.93
C ASN A 271 -2.03 14.08 6.07
N GLY A 272 -1.07 13.59 5.28
CA GLY A 272 -0.26 14.44 4.41
C GLY A 272 -1.09 15.23 3.37
N SER A 273 -2.22 14.67 2.91
CA SER A 273 -3.14 15.37 2.00
C SER A 273 -3.93 16.46 2.72
N LEU A 274 -4.37 16.19 3.97
CA LEU A 274 -5.08 17.16 4.81
C LEU A 274 -4.17 18.33 5.20
N ASP A 275 -2.92 18.05 5.57
CA ASP A 275 -1.90 19.06 5.85
C ASP A 275 -1.60 19.92 4.60
N GLY A 276 -1.47 19.27 3.44
CA GLY A 276 -1.32 19.93 2.14
C GLY A 276 -2.52 20.83 1.78
N ALA A 277 -3.73 20.47 2.20
CA ALA A 277 -4.92 21.31 2.09
C ALA A 277 -4.95 22.44 3.13
N GLY A 278 -4.01 22.43 4.09
CA GLY A 278 -3.90 23.44 5.16
C GLY A 278 -4.92 23.20 6.27
N MET A 279 -5.22 21.95 6.59
CA MET A 279 -5.87 21.54 7.84
C MET A 279 -4.80 21.15 8.86
N VAL A 280 -5.12 21.25 10.14
CA VAL A 280 -4.20 20.95 11.24
C VAL A 280 -4.71 19.74 12.01
N SER A 281 -3.86 18.71 12.11
CA SER A 281 -4.11 17.48 12.87
C SER A 281 -4.49 17.81 14.32
N GLY A 282 -5.53 17.16 14.84
CA GLY A 282 -6.06 17.39 16.18
C GLY A 282 -6.84 18.70 16.39
N GLU A 283 -6.73 19.68 15.48
CA GLU A 283 -7.46 20.96 15.55
C GLU A 283 -8.64 21.00 14.56
N ASP A 284 -8.38 20.77 13.27
CA ASP A 284 -9.38 20.85 12.20
C ASP A 284 -9.99 19.50 11.87
N TYR A 285 -9.22 18.44 12.00
CA TYR A 285 -9.63 17.06 11.77
C TYR A 285 -9.08 16.12 12.84
N ASP A 286 -9.71 14.98 12.96
CA ASP A 286 -9.26 13.86 13.78
C ASP A 286 -9.69 12.56 13.12
N MET A 287 -9.37 11.41 13.73
CA MET A 287 -9.74 10.11 13.20
C MET A 287 -10.12 9.13 14.31
N PHE A 288 -10.92 8.14 13.97
CA PHE A 288 -11.23 7.02 14.85
C PHE A 288 -11.23 5.70 14.06
N VAL A 289 -10.95 4.59 14.74
CA VAL A 289 -11.13 3.26 14.16
C VAL A 289 -12.61 3.01 13.95
N ILE A 290 -12.98 2.59 12.72
CA ILE A 290 -14.38 2.36 12.37
C ILE A 290 -14.91 1.18 13.20
N PRO A 291 -16.00 1.35 13.99
CA PRO A 291 -16.54 0.26 14.77
C PRO A 291 -17.01 -0.92 13.90
N ALA A 292 -16.88 -2.14 14.41
CA ALA A 292 -17.40 -3.32 13.74
C ALA A 292 -18.94 -3.25 13.57
N THR A 293 -19.43 -3.75 12.42
CA THR A 293 -20.88 -3.85 12.16
C THR A 293 -21.54 -4.88 13.09
N ASN A 294 -20.80 -5.94 13.42
CA ASN A 294 -21.23 -6.95 14.39
C ASN A 294 -20.66 -6.62 15.79
N PRO A 295 -21.50 -6.24 16.75
CA PRO A 295 -21.05 -5.89 18.10
C PRO A 295 -20.58 -7.07 18.94
N ASP A 296 -20.78 -8.30 18.48
CA ASP A 296 -20.40 -9.54 19.18
C ASP A 296 -18.98 -10.02 18.81
N LEU A 297 -18.27 -9.33 17.92
CA LEU A 297 -16.86 -9.63 17.62
C LEU A 297 -15.98 -9.34 18.84
N GLU A 298 -15.07 -10.25 19.15
CA GLU A 298 -14.10 -10.08 20.25
C GLU A 298 -13.08 -8.97 19.96
N GLN A 299 -12.76 -8.75 18.69
CA GLN A 299 -11.83 -7.74 18.22
C GLN A 299 -12.45 -6.93 17.07
N THR A 300 -12.17 -5.64 17.05
CA THR A 300 -12.58 -4.80 15.92
C THR A 300 -11.59 -4.98 14.76
N PRO A 301 -12.05 -5.41 13.57
CA PRO A 301 -11.15 -5.57 12.42
C PRO A 301 -10.73 -4.20 11.86
N VAL A 302 -9.44 -4.05 11.56
CA VAL A 302 -8.85 -2.86 10.96
C VAL A 302 -8.12 -3.25 9.69
N ALA A 303 -8.52 -2.67 8.57
CA ALA A 303 -7.83 -2.90 7.31
C ALA A 303 -6.44 -2.25 7.34
N VAL A 304 -5.43 -3.02 6.95
CA VAL A 304 -4.06 -2.53 6.80
C VAL A 304 -3.65 -2.57 5.32
N GLU A 305 -3.15 -1.45 4.85
CA GLU A 305 -2.41 -1.37 3.60
C GLU A 305 -0.93 -1.51 3.92
N SER A 306 -0.25 -2.46 3.30
CA SER A 306 1.18 -2.63 3.45
C SER A 306 1.84 -2.73 2.07
N GLY A 307 2.53 -1.67 1.68
CA GLY A 307 3.32 -1.67 0.46
C GLY A 307 4.66 -2.37 0.69
N PRO A 308 5.05 -3.38 -0.10
CA PRO A 308 6.35 -4.04 0.05
C PRO A 308 7.49 -3.26 -0.58
N LEU A 309 8.63 -3.31 0.08
CA LEU A 309 9.95 -2.93 -0.40
C LEU A 309 10.75 -4.20 -0.66
N CYS A 310 11.04 -4.48 -1.91
CA CYS A 310 11.58 -5.74 -2.36
C CYS A 310 13.00 -5.59 -2.91
N VAL A 311 13.78 -6.65 -2.82
CA VAL A 311 15.11 -6.76 -3.43
C VAL A 311 15.02 -7.73 -4.61
N ALA A 312 15.47 -7.30 -5.78
CA ALA A 312 15.45 -8.16 -6.95
C ALA A 312 16.55 -9.25 -6.86
N GLU A 313 16.17 -10.52 -7.07
CA GLU A 313 17.09 -11.67 -6.96
C GLU A 313 18.26 -11.57 -7.93
N ASN A 314 18.01 -11.14 -9.17
CA ASN A 314 19.00 -11.08 -10.25
C ASN A 314 19.74 -9.73 -10.32
N SER A 315 19.64 -8.87 -9.30
CA SER A 315 20.33 -7.59 -9.30
C SER A 315 21.80 -7.74 -8.94
N SER A 316 22.66 -6.99 -9.64
CA SER A 316 24.06 -6.83 -9.24
C SER A 316 24.23 -6.05 -7.90
N GLN A 317 23.18 -5.42 -7.42
CA GLN A 317 23.12 -4.69 -6.15
C GLN A 317 22.32 -5.44 -5.07
N LYS A 318 22.12 -6.75 -5.21
CA LYS A 318 21.32 -7.57 -4.28
C LYS A 318 21.79 -7.42 -2.82
N THR A 319 23.09 -7.58 -2.57
CA THR A 319 23.65 -7.44 -1.21
C THR A 319 23.42 -6.04 -0.65
N LEU A 320 23.55 -4.99 -1.46
CA LEU A 320 23.28 -3.62 -1.06
C LEU A 320 21.80 -3.40 -0.73
N GLY A 321 20.88 -3.95 -1.56
CA GLY A 321 19.44 -3.92 -1.32
C GLY A 321 19.04 -4.62 -0.02
N LEU A 322 19.57 -5.80 0.28
CA LEU A 322 19.34 -6.50 1.54
C LEU A 322 19.88 -5.72 2.74
N THR A 323 21.05 -5.08 2.60
CA THR A 323 21.63 -4.23 3.66
C THR A 323 20.74 -3.01 3.93
N TYR A 324 20.21 -2.38 2.89
CA TYR A 324 19.27 -1.28 3.05
C TYR A 324 17.96 -1.75 3.69
N SER A 325 17.41 -2.88 3.26
CA SER A 325 16.19 -3.45 3.83
C SER A 325 16.33 -3.77 5.32
N GLU A 326 17.50 -4.25 5.76
CA GLU A 326 17.77 -4.47 7.19
C GLU A 326 17.80 -3.14 7.97
N TRP A 327 18.47 -2.11 7.45
CA TRP A 327 18.46 -0.78 8.05
C TRP A 327 17.05 -0.19 8.07
N TRP A 328 16.29 -0.35 6.99
CA TRP A 328 14.93 0.14 6.86
C TRP A 328 13.98 -0.35 7.95
N MET A 329 14.15 -1.59 8.42
CA MET A 329 13.37 -2.15 9.52
C MET A 329 13.70 -1.53 10.89
N SER A 330 14.77 -0.75 11.01
CA SER A 330 15.23 -0.18 12.29
C SER A 330 14.33 0.97 12.78
N PRO A 331 14.29 1.24 14.10
CA PRO A 331 13.58 2.40 14.64
C PRO A 331 14.07 3.74 14.07
N GLU A 332 15.37 3.86 13.79
CA GLU A 332 15.96 5.08 13.26
C GLU A 332 15.47 5.37 11.84
N ALA A 333 15.39 4.35 10.98
CA ALA A 333 14.89 4.49 9.61
C ALA A 333 13.40 4.85 9.61
N GLN A 334 12.62 4.19 10.45
CA GLN A 334 11.18 4.42 10.53
C GLN A 334 10.83 5.77 11.17
N THR A 335 11.65 6.27 12.09
CA THR A 335 11.53 7.65 12.60
C THR A 335 11.81 8.66 11.49
N ALA A 336 12.91 8.49 10.75
CA ALA A 336 13.24 9.37 9.64
C ALA A 336 12.19 9.36 8.53
N TRP A 337 11.58 8.20 8.25
CA TRP A 337 10.49 8.08 7.30
C TRP A 337 9.23 8.82 7.77
N SER A 338 8.83 8.62 9.03
CA SER A 338 7.69 9.33 9.62
C SER A 338 7.89 10.85 9.62
N GLU A 339 9.12 11.33 9.85
CA GLU A 339 9.45 12.76 9.78
C GLU A 339 9.37 13.30 8.34
N ALA A 340 9.88 12.56 7.36
CA ALA A 340 9.92 12.99 5.97
C ALA A 340 8.54 12.90 5.30
N ARG A 341 7.78 11.84 5.58
CA ARG A 341 6.53 11.53 4.87
C ARG A 341 5.26 11.90 5.63
N GLY A 342 5.32 12.03 6.97
CA GLY A 342 4.14 12.19 7.81
C GLY A 342 3.28 10.91 7.89
N ASP A 343 3.90 9.75 7.80
CA ASP A 343 3.23 8.44 7.83
C ASP A 343 3.37 7.76 9.19
N VAL A 344 2.54 6.74 9.45
CA VAL A 344 2.74 5.84 10.59
C VAL A 344 4.02 5.03 10.40
N ALA A 345 4.67 4.70 11.50
CA ALA A 345 5.80 3.77 11.50
C ALA A 345 5.29 2.35 11.82
N PHE A 346 5.70 1.35 11.04
CA PHE A 346 5.41 -0.05 11.39
C PHE A 346 6.29 -0.56 12.54
N ASN A 347 7.38 0.14 12.85
CA ASN A 347 8.26 -0.20 13.96
C ASN A 347 7.76 0.48 15.24
N PRO A 348 7.30 -0.28 16.26
CA PRO A 348 6.70 0.30 17.47
C PRO A 348 7.71 1.03 18.37
N LYS A 349 9.01 0.99 18.03
CA LYS A 349 10.08 1.73 18.72
C LYS A 349 10.50 3.01 17.99
N ALA A 350 9.92 3.27 16.82
CA ALA A 350 10.12 4.52 16.11
C ALA A 350 9.34 5.65 16.79
N THR A 351 9.81 6.87 16.62
CA THR A 351 9.04 8.06 16.97
C THR A 351 8.20 8.47 15.77
N VAL A 352 6.90 8.62 15.96
CA VAL A 352 5.97 9.13 14.96
C VAL A 352 5.83 10.64 15.15
N ALA A 353 5.96 11.40 14.06
CA ALA A 353 5.98 12.86 14.14
C ALA A 353 4.62 13.46 14.52
N ASP A 354 3.52 12.88 14.04
CA ASP A 354 2.16 13.31 14.36
C ASP A 354 1.63 12.53 15.58
N PRO A 355 1.28 13.21 16.70
CA PRO A 355 0.76 12.57 17.90
C PRO A 355 -0.52 11.75 17.68
N MET A 356 -1.37 12.14 16.71
CA MET A 356 -2.60 11.44 16.38
C MET A 356 -2.30 10.09 15.69
N LEU A 357 -1.29 10.07 14.81
CA LEU A 357 -0.81 8.83 14.19
C LEU A 357 -0.08 7.93 15.19
N GLU A 358 0.63 8.50 16.17
CA GLU A 358 1.24 7.75 17.28
C GLU A 358 0.15 7.08 18.14
N GLU A 359 -0.91 7.81 18.47
CA GLU A 359 -2.07 7.29 19.20
C GLU A 359 -2.79 6.18 18.42
N LEU A 360 -3.02 6.38 17.12
CA LEU A 360 -3.61 5.37 16.25
C LEU A 360 -2.78 4.08 16.26
N GLY A 361 -1.46 4.18 16.04
CA GLY A 361 -0.56 3.02 16.05
C GLY A 361 -0.58 2.27 17.38
N THR A 362 -0.66 2.99 18.50
CA THR A 362 -0.79 2.40 19.83
C THR A 362 -2.15 1.71 20.02
N THR A 363 -3.22 2.35 19.55
CA THR A 363 -4.60 1.84 19.64
C THR A 363 -4.74 0.52 18.90
N VAL A 364 -4.34 0.47 17.62
CA VAL A 364 -4.50 -0.74 16.77
C VAL A 364 -3.55 -1.88 17.15
N ALA A 365 -2.50 -1.60 17.93
CA ALA A 365 -1.60 -2.61 18.46
C ALA A 365 -2.14 -3.30 19.74
N SER A 366 -3.29 -2.86 20.26
CA SER A 366 -3.89 -3.49 21.46
C SER A 366 -4.67 -4.76 21.09
N ASP A 367 -4.92 -5.59 22.09
CA ASP A 367 -5.66 -6.87 21.94
C ASP A 367 -7.14 -6.67 21.53
N ASP A 368 -7.64 -5.43 21.51
CA ASP A 368 -9.01 -5.11 21.12
C ASP A 368 -9.21 -5.04 19.60
N TYR A 369 -8.14 -5.09 18.83
CA TYR A 369 -8.15 -4.95 17.37
C TYR A 369 -7.46 -6.12 16.67
N GLN A 370 -7.95 -6.46 15.47
CA GLN A 370 -7.37 -7.45 14.57
C GLN A 370 -7.07 -6.79 13.22
N LEU A 371 -5.81 -6.89 12.77
CA LEU A 371 -5.43 -6.41 11.45
C LEU A 371 -5.80 -7.44 10.37
N TYR A 372 -6.24 -6.93 9.21
CA TYR A 372 -6.48 -7.73 8.01
C TYR A 372 -6.01 -6.97 6.76
N ASP A 373 -5.60 -7.71 5.74
CA ASP A 373 -5.14 -7.11 4.50
C ASP A 373 -6.29 -6.37 3.80
N ARG A 374 -6.00 -5.16 3.31
CA ARG A 374 -6.96 -4.37 2.54
C ARG A 374 -7.43 -5.16 1.31
N TYR A 375 -8.67 -4.96 0.89
CA TYR A 375 -9.30 -5.66 -0.22
C TYR A 375 -8.44 -5.69 -1.49
N TYR A 376 -7.69 -4.62 -1.73
CA TYR A 376 -6.80 -4.49 -2.87
C TYR A 376 -5.64 -5.49 -2.83
N GLU A 377 -5.08 -5.77 -1.66
CA GLU A 377 -3.99 -6.73 -1.45
C GLU A 377 -4.52 -8.16 -1.23
N ALA A 378 -5.69 -8.31 -0.61
CA ALA A 378 -6.27 -9.60 -0.31
C ALA A 378 -6.87 -10.30 -1.54
N THR A 379 -7.27 -9.56 -2.58
CA THR A 379 -8.04 -10.09 -3.71
C THR A 379 -7.15 -10.36 -4.92
N PRO A 380 -7.24 -11.54 -5.57
CA PRO A 380 -6.53 -11.83 -6.81
C PRO A 380 -6.82 -10.78 -7.89
N THR A 381 -5.78 -10.36 -8.63
CA THR A 381 -5.85 -9.24 -9.58
C THR A 381 -6.99 -9.33 -10.61
N PRO A 382 -7.30 -10.50 -11.24
CA PRO A 382 -8.43 -10.60 -12.16
C PRO A 382 -9.76 -10.28 -11.48
N ILE A 383 -10.00 -10.88 -10.31
CA ILE A 383 -11.23 -10.66 -9.52
C ILE A 383 -11.30 -9.20 -9.04
N LEU A 384 -10.19 -8.67 -8.54
CA LEU A 384 -10.10 -7.27 -8.08
C LEU A 384 -10.49 -6.28 -9.16
N THR A 385 -9.97 -6.45 -10.38
CA THR A 385 -10.27 -5.56 -11.50
C THR A 385 -11.77 -5.48 -11.77
N VAL A 386 -12.44 -6.63 -11.86
CA VAL A 386 -13.89 -6.68 -12.07
C VAL A 386 -14.64 -6.13 -10.85
N ALA A 387 -14.20 -6.46 -9.64
CA ALA A 387 -14.84 -5.98 -8.41
C ALA A 387 -14.82 -4.46 -8.31
N LEU A 388 -13.67 -3.82 -8.59
CA LEU A 388 -13.54 -2.36 -8.57
C LEU A 388 -14.49 -1.69 -9.58
N GLU A 389 -14.63 -2.26 -10.79
CA GLU A 389 -15.57 -1.78 -11.80
C GLU A 389 -17.02 -1.93 -11.33
N GLN A 390 -17.39 -3.08 -10.75
CA GLN A 390 -18.73 -3.34 -10.29
C GLN A 390 -19.13 -2.49 -9.08
N PHE A 391 -18.24 -2.32 -8.11
CA PHE A 391 -18.46 -1.39 -6.99
C PHE A 391 -18.58 0.06 -7.49
N GLY A 392 -17.72 0.49 -8.40
CA GLY A 392 -17.83 1.80 -9.04
C GLY A 392 -19.17 1.99 -9.78
N ALA A 393 -19.63 0.97 -10.49
CA ALA A 393 -20.91 1.00 -11.17
C ALA A 393 -22.11 1.04 -10.19
N PHE A 394 -22.04 0.29 -9.09
CA PHE A 394 -23.02 0.32 -8.00
C PHE A 394 -23.10 1.72 -7.37
N ILE A 395 -21.96 2.31 -7.01
CA ILE A 395 -21.89 3.66 -6.45
C ILE A 395 -22.45 4.71 -7.42
N ALA A 396 -22.13 4.58 -8.72
CA ALA A 396 -22.62 5.53 -9.73
C ALA A 396 -24.14 5.41 -9.98
N ASN A 397 -24.71 4.26 -9.75
CA ASN A 397 -26.13 3.99 -9.99
C ASN A 397 -26.62 2.89 -9.03
N PRO A 398 -26.85 3.24 -7.76
CA PRO A 398 -27.28 2.28 -6.74
C PRO A 398 -28.58 1.56 -7.13
N GLY A 399 -28.63 0.25 -6.86
CA GLY A 399 -29.79 -0.59 -7.17
C GLY A 399 -29.59 -2.03 -6.69
N ASP A 400 -30.43 -2.97 -7.11
CA ASP A 400 -30.32 -4.39 -6.74
C ASP A 400 -28.86 -4.86 -6.82
N PRO A 401 -28.24 -5.32 -5.71
CA PRO A 401 -26.82 -5.69 -5.69
C PRO A 401 -26.52 -6.99 -6.47
N MET A 402 -27.50 -7.87 -6.67
CA MET A 402 -27.27 -9.18 -7.27
C MET A 402 -26.55 -9.14 -8.61
N PRO A 403 -26.96 -8.31 -9.60
CA PRO A 403 -26.27 -8.28 -10.90
C PRO A 403 -24.78 -7.91 -10.81
N PHE A 404 -24.40 -7.03 -9.88
CA PHE A 404 -23.01 -6.64 -9.65
C PHE A 404 -22.23 -7.81 -9.03
N LEU A 405 -22.80 -8.43 -8.00
CA LEU A 405 -22.18 -9.57 -7.31
C LEU A 405 -22.05 -10.80 -8.22
N GLU A 406 -23.06 -11.09 -9.07
CA GLU A 406 -22.99 -12.17 -10.05
C GLU A 406 -21.86 -11.95 -11.08
N THR A 407 -21.62 -10.70 -11.47
CA THR A 407 -20.52 -10.36 -12.39
C THR A 407 -19.18 -10.60 -11.75
N ILE A 408 -18.98 -10.18 -10.50
CA ILE A 408 -17.72 -10.45 -9.74
C ILE A 408 -17.57 -11.96 -9.51
N GLN A 409 -18.65 -12.66 -9.18
CA GLN A 409 -18.63 -14.10 -8.95
C GLN A 409 -18.25 -14.90 -10.19
N ALA A 410 -18.69 -14.47 -11.37
CA ALA A 410 -18.32 -15.14 -12.61
C ALA A 410 -16.81 -15.11 -12.85
N GLU A 411 -16.16 -13.95 -12.61
CA GLU A 411 -14.71 -13.83 -12.70
C GLU A 411 -14.01 -14.67 -11.63
N ALA A 412 -14.55 -14.68 -10.40
CA ALA A 412 -13.99 -15.49 -9.32
C ALA A 412 -14.09 -17.00 -9.63
N ASP A 413 -15.23 -17.46 -10.17
CA ASP A 413 -15.41 -18.87 -10.58
C ASP A 413 -14.39 -19.24 -11.69
N ASP A 414 -14.15 -18.36 -12.67
CA ASP A 414 -13.18 -18.57 -13.74
C ASP A 414 -11.75 -18.61 -13.19
N TYR A 415 -11.36 -17.65 -12.36
CA TYR A 415 -10.03 -17.59 -11.74
C TYR A 415 -9.72 -18.84 -10.90
N TRP A 416 -10.62 -19.23 -10.00
CA TRP A 416 -10.39 -20.37 -9.12
C TRP A 416 -10.39 -21.72 -9.87
N ALA A 417 -11.15 -21.83 -10.96
CA ALA A 417 -11.11 -23.02 -11.82
C ALA A 417 -9.77 -23.19 -12.55
N GLU A 418 -9.00 -22.12 -12.76
CA GLU A 418 -7.65 -22.18 -13.33
C GLU A 418 -6.57 -22.57 -12.31
N GLN A 419 -6.88 -22.47 -11.00
CA GLN A 419 -5.96 -22.84 -9.91
C GLN A 419 -6.09 -24.31 -9.46
N GLU A 420 -7.18 -25.02 -9.85
CA GLU A 420 -7.40 -26.45 -9.58
C GLU A 420 -6.67 -27.36 -10.61
#